data_ba0c345037742d1c675553ea89bc89f6
#
_entry.id   ba0c345037742d1c675553ea89bc89f6
#
_cell.length_a   1.000
_cell.length_b   1.000
_cell.length_c   1.000
_cell.angle_alpha   90.00
_cell.angle_beta   90.00
_cell.angle_gamma   90.00
#
_symmetry.space_group_name_H-M   'P 1'
#
loop_
_entity.id
_entity.type
_entity.pdbx_description
1 polymer ?
#
loop_
_entity_poly.entity_id
_entity_poly.type
_entity_poly.pdbx_seq_one_letter_code
_entity_poly.pdbx_strand_id
1 'polypeptide(L)'
;GCGLKSPETTEAATEAATEAAADATEAEAADGEAAAGEPVGPAVTLVMAEVNPLDTIVGQMDSAFKEKVEELSGGSITIDLQASGVLGSENDVLDTMLGGGGTIDISRISAFALTSYGGEKSMLLSLPYTFVSREHFWNFADSDLAQEFLMEPHENGSGVRGLFYGEEGFRHFFTVSEIAGLEDL
;
A
#
# COMPACT_ATOMS: atom_id res chain seq x y z
N GLY A 1 53.00 9.51 -2.95
CA GLY A 1 51.83 9.81 -3.72
C GLY A 1 51.11 8.53 -4.07
N CYS A 2 50.09 8.13 -3.29
CA CYS A 2 49.19 7.03 -3.64
C CYS A 2 48.10 7.59 -4.53
N GLY A 3 48.09 7.22 -5.81
CA GLY A 3 46.98 7.50 -6.72
C GLY A 3 45.86 6.48 -6.50
N LEU A 4 44.74 6.93 -6.01
CA LEU A 4 43.50 6.16 -6.00
C LEU A 4 42.91 6.17 -7.42
N LYS A 5 42.85 4.98 -8.06
CA LYS A 5 42.07 4.77 -9.28
C LYS A 5 40.62 4.67 -8.91
N SER A 6 39.79 5.53 -9.48
CA SER A 6 38.32 5.37 -9.48
C SER A 6 37.94 4.09 -10.23
N PRO A 7 36.96 3.31 -9.74
CA PRO A 7 36.46 2.17 -10.51
C PRO A 7 35.71 2.67 -11.75
N GLU A 8 35.99 2.05 -12.88
CA GLU A 8 35.25 2.26 -14.14
C GLU A 8 33.79 1.79 -13.92
N THR A 9 32.87 2.71 -14.10
CA THR A 9 31.45 2.40 -14.18
C THR A 9 31.20 1.59 -15.44
N THR A 10 30.81 0.34 -15.31
CA THR A 10 30.48 -0.51 -16.45
C THR A 10 29.15 -0.04 -17.06
N GLU A 11 29.14 0.17 -18.39
CA GLU A 11 27.96 0.57 -19.16
C GLU A 11 26.70 -0.30 -18.91
N ALA A 12 26.89 -1.54 -18.48
CA ALA A 12 25.81 -2.47 -18.13
C ALA A 12 24.91 -2.02 -16.96
N ALA A 13 25.46 -1.23 -16.00
CA ALA A 13 24.66 -0.73 -14.88
C ALA A 13 23.76 0.46 -15.29
N THR A 14 24.13 1.17 -16.33
CA THR A 14 23.37 2.32 -16.85
C THR A 14 22.19 1.86 -17.73
N GLU A 15 22.37 0.79 -18.51
CA GLU A 15 21.28 0.21 -19.31
C GLU A 15 20.18 -0.41 -18.44
N ALA A 16 20.55 -1.16 -17.38
CA ALA A 16 19.57 -1.76 -16.48
C ALA A 16 18.73 -0.71 -15.71
N ALA A 17 19.33 0.44 -15.36
CA ALA A 17 18.61 1.52 -14.71
C ALA A 17 17.67 2.26 -15.66
N THR A 18 17.98 2.28 -16.94
CA THR A 18 17.15 2.95 -17.98
C THR A 18 15.98 2.06 -18.38
N GLU A 19 16.17 0.73 -18.40
CA GLU A 19 15.10 -0.22 -18.70
C GLU A 19 14.06 -0.31 -17.56
N ALA A 20 14.50 -0.26 -16.30
CA ALA A 20 13.60 -0.22 -15.16
C ALA A 20 12.76 1.08 -15.08
N ALA A 21 13.28 2.20 -15.59
CA ALA A 21 12.55 3.46 -15.65
C ALA A 21 11.56 3.52 -16.84
N ALA A 22 11.78 2.72 -17.89
CA ALA A 22 10.89 2.67 -19.05
C ALA A 22 9.65 1.82 -18.81
N ASP A 23 9.76 0.77 -17.99
CA ASP A 23 8.63 -0.12 -17.67
C ASP A 23 7.62 0.52 -16.68
N ALA A 24 8.05 1.56 -15.95
CA ALA A 24 7.16 2.31 -15.05
C ALA A 24 6.22 3.30 -15.79
N THR A 25 6.36 3.46 -17.11
CA THR A 25 5.61 4.47 -17.87
C THR A 25 4.47 3.88 -18.71
N GLU A 26 4.31 2.56 -18.77
CA GLU A 26 3.25 1.86 -19.51
C GLU A 26 2.19 1.21 -18.60
N ALA A 27 1.89 1.81 -17.47
CA ALA A 27 0.55 1.63 -16.90
C ALA A 27 -0.36 2.59 -17.68
N GLU A 28 -0.97 2.11 -18.75
CA GLU A 28 -2.06 2.79 -19.43
C GLU A 28 -3.09 3.22 -18.37
N ALA A 29 -3.11 4.52 -18.09
CA ALA A 29 -4.29 5.14 -17.52
C ALA A 29 -5.41 4.85 -18.54
N ALA A 30 -6.32 3.95 -18.20
CA ALA A 30 -7.60 3.86 -18.87
C ALA A 30 -8.25 5.22 -18.65
N ASP A 31 -8.11 6.10 -19.64
CA ASP A 31 -8.77 7.39 -19.74
C ASP A 31 -10.28 7.12 -20.00
N GLY A 32 -10.93 6.64 -18.96
CA GLY A 32 -12.37 6.67 -18.83
C GLY A 32 -12.69 7.95 -18.07
N GLU A 33 -13.06 9.00 -18.77
CA GLU A 33 -13.72 10.17 -18.22
C GLU A 33 -14.97 9.68 -17.47
N ALA A 34 -14.76 9.28 -16.21
CA ALA A 34 -15.86 8.93 -15.32
C ALA A 34 -16.60 10.22 -15.05
N ALA A 35 -17.81 10.33 -15.58
CA ALA A 35 -18.72 11.41 -15.24
C ALA A 35 -18.84 11.48 -13.72
N ALA A 36 -18.73 12.69 -13.15
CA ALA A 36 -18.95 12.91 -11.73
C ALA A 36 -20.25 12.20 -11.31
N GLY A 37 -20.17 11.33 -10.30
CA GLY A 37 -21.31 10.57 -9.82
C GLY A 37 -22.43 11.48 -9.34
N GLU A 38 -23.65 11.00 -9.38
CA GLU A 38 -24.73 11.64 -8.64
C GLU A 38 -24.55 11.34 -7.13
N PRO A 39 -25.01 12.23 -6.23
CA PRO A 39 -24.94 11.99 -4.79
C PRO A 39 -25.56 10.63 -4.42
N VAL A 40 -24.77 9.74 -3.81
CA VAL A 40 -25.22 8.38 -3.48
C VAL A 40 -26.00 8.31 -2.17
N GLY A 41 -26.07 9.40 -1.41
CA GLY A 41 -26.77 9.47 -0.12
C GLY A 41 -26.55 10.79 0.61
N PRO A 42 -26.92 10.85 1.89
CA PRO A 42 -26.61 12.00 2.75
C PRO A 42 -25.11 12.26 2.81
N ALA A 43 -24.73 13.53 2.95
CA ALA A 43 -23.31 13.89 3.07
C ALA A 43 -22.66 13.27 4.31
N VAL A 44 -21.50 12.63 4.12
CA VAL A 44 -20.68 12.05 5.18
C VAL A 44 -19.21 12.38 4.94
N THR A 45 -18.48 12.62 6.03
CA THR A 45 -17.03 12.73 6.01
C THR A 45 -16.45 11.52 6.75
N LEU A 46 -15.54 10.80 6.07
CA LEU A 46 -14.83 9.65 6.62
C LEU A 46 -13.39 10.06 6.90
N VAL A 47 -12.91 9.77 8.10
CA VAL A 47 -11.51 10.01 8.49
C VAL A 47 -10.67 8.83 8.07
N MET A 48 -9.65 9.09 7.26
CA MET A 48 -8.70 8.07 6.76
C MET A 48 -7.30 8.33 7.33
N ALA A 49 -6.71 7.30 7.93
CA ALA A 49 -5.36 7.35 8.49
C ALA A 49 -4.33 6.72 7.55
N GLU A 50 -3.19 7.38 7.38
CA GLU A 50 -2.00 6.89 6.68
C GLU A 50 -0.73 7.26 7.46
N VAL A 51 0.16 6.28 7.68
CA VAL A 51 1.41 6.52 8.42
C VAL A 51 2.50 7.16 7.57
N ASN A 52 2.44 7.01 6.26
CA ASN A 52 3.42 7.57 5.33
C ASN A 52 3.05 8.98 4.86
N PRO A 53 4.05 9.78 4.43
CA PRO A 53 3.80 11.05 3.77
C PRO A 53 3.09 10.88 2.41
N LEU A 54 2.36 11.93 1.97
CA LEU A 54 1.58 11.90 0.72
C LEU A 54 2.43 11.82 -0.55
N ASP A 55 3.71 12.18 -0.50
CA ASP A 55 4.65 12.11 -1.62
C ASP A 55 5.23 10.70 -1.83
N THR A 56 4.92 9.76 -0.95
CA THR A 56 5.26 8.34 -1.13
C THR A 56 4.30 7.64 -2.10
N ILE A 57 4.70 6.47 -2.60
CA ILE A 57 3.83 5.65 -3.48
C ILE A 57 2.48 5.38 -2.81
N VAL A 58 2.48 4.98 -1.55
CA VAL A 58 1.25 4.68 -0.81
C VAL A 58 0.44 5.93 -0.52
N GLY A 59 1.07 7.06 -0.18
CA GLY A 59 0.38 8.33 0.00
C GLY A 59 -0.29 8.84 -1.27
N GLN A 60 0.31 8.59 -2.44
CA GLN A 60 -0.30 8.90 -3.74
C GLN A 60 -1.48 7.97 -4.05
N MET A 61 -1.40 6.68 -3.70
CA MET A 61 -2.55 5.76 -3.81
C MET A 61 -3.72 6.23 -2.96
N ASP A 62 -3.47 6.68 -1.73
CA ASP A 62 -4.51 7.18 -0.84
C ASP A 62 -5.15 8.47 -1.36
N SER A 63 -4.33 9.35 -1.93
CA SER A 63 -4.83 10.57 -2.59
C SER A 63 -5.73 10.23 -3.77
N ALA A 64 -5.32 9.29 -4.63
CA ALA A 64 -6.13 8.83 -5.76
C ALA A 64 -7.42 8.13 -5.29
N PHE A 65 -7.36 7.33 -4.22
CA PHE A 65 -8.54 6.71 -3.62
C PHE A 65 -9.53 7.77 -3.12
N LYS A 66 -9.05 8.77 -2.38
CA LYS A 66 -9.86 9.90 -1.93
C LYS A 66 -10.55 10.60 -3.09
N GLU A 67 -9.78 11.03 -4.09
CA GLU A 67 -10.31 11.72 -5.27
C GLU A 67 -11.39 10.89 -5.98
N LYS A 68 -11.14 9.58 -6.14
CA LYS A 68 -12.07 8.69 -6.83
C LYS A 68 -13.35 8.43 -6.06
N VAL A 69 -13.28 8.30 -4.74
CA VAL A 69 -14.46 8.16 -3.88
C VAL A 69 -15.32 9.43 -3.92
N GLU A 70 -14.69 10.60 -3.80
CA GLU A 70 -15.38 11.89 -3.84
C GLU A 70 -16.05 12.13 -5.21
N GLU A 71 -15.35 11.78 -6.30
CA GLU A 71 -15.89 11.87 -7.67
C GLU A 71 -17.09 10.92 -7.86
N LEU A 72 -16.92 9.63 -7.58
CA LEU A 72 -17.94 8.61 -7.82
C LEU A 72 -19.17 8.78 -6.94
N SER A 73 -19.02 9.37 -5.76
CA SER A 73 -20.13 9.65 -4.85
C SER A 73 -20.83 10.97 -5.13
N GLY A 74 -20.42 11.72 -6.17
CA GLY A 74 -20.94 13.06 -6.43
C GLY A 74 -20.72 14.03 -5.27
N GLY A 75 -19.63 13.84 -4.51
CA GLY A 75 -19.26 14.65 -3.36
C GLY A 75 -20.08 14.37 -2.08
N SER A 76 -20.98 13.37 -2.08
CA SER A 76 -21.71 12.99 -0.87
C SER A 76 -20.82 12.25 0.15
N ILE A 77 -19.73 11.60 -0.30
CA ILE A 77 -18.71 11.04 0.58
C ILE A 77 -17.45 11.88 0.41
N THR A 78 -16.96 12.47 1.48
CA THR A 78 -15.68 13.18 1.57
C THR A 78 -14.70 12.38 2.42
N ILE A 79 -13.42 12.37 2.06
CA ILE A 79 -12.38 11.71 2.85
C ILE A 79 -11.45 12.77 3.47
N ASP A 80 -11.41 12.81 4.79
CA ASP A 80 -10.42 13.56 5.55
C ASP A 80 -9.17 12.69 5.72
N LEU A 81 -8.21 12.84 4.78
CA LEU A 81 -6.99 12.05 4.73
C LEU A 81 -5.92 12.63 5.67
N GLN A 82 -5.66 11.93 6.76
CA GLN A 82 -4.68 12.26 7.79
C GLN A 82 -3.39 11.43 7.59
N ALA A 83 -2.44 11.99 6.85
CA ALA A 83 -1.19 11.33 6.48
C ALA A 83 -0.04 11.61 7.49
N SER A 84 1.13 11.03 7.20
CA SER A 84 2.38 11.24 7.98
C SER A 84 2.29 10.79 9.44
N GLY A 85 1.46 9.81 9.74
CA GLY A 85 1.35 9.22 11.07
C GLY A 85 0.77 10.14 12.14
N VAL A 86 0.06 11.20 11.76
CA VAL A 86 -0.52 12.16 12.73
C VAL A 86 -1.55 11.51 13.66
N LEU A 87 -2.16 10.40 13.24
CA LEU A 87 -3.12 9.63 14.03
C LEU A 87 -2.48 8.42 14.74
N GLY A 88 -1.16 8.27 14.70
CA GLY A 88 -0.41 7.19 15.35
C GLY A 88 0.16 6.17 14.36
N SER A 89 0.73 5.09 14.92
CA SER A 89 1.22 3.93 14.16
C SER A 89 0.05 3.11 13.59
N GLU A 90 0.34 2.14 12.70
CA GLU A 90 -0.68 1.23 12.17
C GLU A 90 -1.46 0.52 13.29
N ASN A 91 -0.77 0.08 14.35
CA ASN A 91 -1.42 -0.57 15.50
C ASN A 91 -2.28 0.40 16.31
N ASP A 92 -1.78 1.63 16.58
CA ASP A 92 -2.56 2.66 17.30
C ASP A 92 -3.85 3.00 16.54
N VAL A 93 -3.77 3.10 15.22
CA VAL A 93 -4.91 3.34 14.33
C VAL A 93 -5.91 2.19 14.39
N LEU A 94 -5.45 0.94 14.28
CA LEU A 94 -6.31 -0.24 14.36
C LEU A 94 -6.98 -0.36 15.75
N ASP A 95 -6.23 -0.14 16.82
CA ASP A 95 -6.78 -0.13 18.18
C ASP A 95 -7.85 0.96 18.36
N THR A 96 -7.63 2.13 17.77
CA THR A 96 -8.62 3.24 17.79
C THR A 96 -9.88 2.88 17.00
N MET A 97 -9.74 2.29 15.81
CA MET A 97 -10.88 1.84 14.99
C MET A 97 -11.70 0.79 15.73
N LEU A 98 -11.04 -0.18 16.37
CA LEU A 98 -11.67 -1.28 17.10
C LEU A 98 -12.22 -0.88 18.47
N GLY A 99 -11.66 0.17 19.07
CA GLY A 99 -12.10 0.70 20.36
C GLY A 99 -13.49 1.33 20.34
N GLY A 100 -14.14 1.42 19.18
CA GLY A 100 -15.51 1.93 19.02
C GLY A 100 -15.65 3.43 19.24
N GLY A 101 -14.55 4.16 19.27
CA GLY A 101 -14.55 5.63 19.44
C GLY A 101 -15.05 6.41 18.23
N GLY A 102 -15.14 5.76 17.04
CA GLY A 102 -15.69 6.35 15.81
C GLY A 102 -14.90 7.55 15.28
N THR A 103 -13.60 7.63 15.60
CA THR A 103 -12.73 8.76 15.20
C THR A 103 -11.92 8.49 13.94
N ILE A 104 -11.77 7.22 13.56
CA ILE A 104 -11.08 6.77 12.34
C ILE A 104 -11.97 5.73 11.66
N ASP A 105 -12.30 5.98 10.40
CA ASP A 105 -13.21 5.13 9.62
C ASP A 105 -12.46 4.21 8.67
N ILE A 106 -11.36 4.69 8.09
CA ILE A 106 -10.57 4.01 7.06
C ILE A 106 -9.09 4.10 7.43
N SER A 107 -8.33 3.06 7.11
CA SER A 107 -6.87 3.09 7.18
C SER A 107 -6.24 2.29 6.06
N ARG A 108 -5.15 2.82 5.48
CA ARG A 108 -4.21 2.04 4.71
C ARG A 108 -3.16 1.50 5.67
N ILE A 109 -2.98 0.19 5.69
CA ILE A 109 -2.05 -0.50 6.59
C ILE A 109 -1.33 -1.63 5.85
N SER A 110 -0.22 -2.09 6.41
CA SER A 110 0.40 -3.35 5.99
C SER A 110 -0.56 -4.51 6.25
N ALA A 111 -0.76 -5.39 5.26
CA ALA A 111 -1.61 -6.57 5.43
C ALA A 111 -1.20 -7.41 6.65
N PHE A 112 0.11 -7.47 6.94
CA PHE A 112 0.64 -8.16 8.12
C PHE A 112 0.12 -7.61 9.45
N ALA A 113 -0.19 -6.33 9.55
CA ALA A 113 -0.73 -5.74 10.78
C ALA A 113 -2.06 -6.39 11.18
N LEU A 114 -2.84 -6.90 10.23
CA LEU A 114 -4.12 -7.59 10.49
C LEU A 114 -3.96 -8.91 11.25
N THR A 115 -2.76 -9.50 11.27
CA THR A 115 -2.52 -10.79 11.94
C THR A 115 -2.91 -10.76 13.43
N SER A 116 -2.65 -9.64 14.10
CA SER A 116 -3.01 -9.44 15.50
C SER A 116 -4.49 -9.09 15.73
N TYR A 117 -5.24 -8.88 14.65
CA TYR A 117 -6.64 -8.44 14.67
C TYR A 117 -7.59 -9.42 13.98
N GLY A 118 -7.26 -10.71 14.03
CA GLY A 118 -8.09 -11.78 13.49
C GLY A 118 -7.88 -12.08 12.00
N GLY A 119 -6.89 -11.46 11.36
CA GLY A 119 -6.50 -11.71 9.96
C GLY A 119 -5.31 -12.65 9.86
N GLU A 120 -5.40 -13.88 10.34
CA GLU A 120 -4.28 -14.83 10.42
C GLU A 120 -3.73 -15.19 9.02
N LYS A 121 -4.60 -15.33 8.02
CA LYS A 121 -4.20 -15.59 6.63
C LYS A 121 -3.26 -14.52 6.08
N SER A 122 -3.39 -13.29 6.53
CA SER A 122 -2.54 -12.16 6.12
C SER A 122 -1.06 -12.37 6.45
N MET A 123 -0.72 -13.28 7.37
CA MET A 123 0.66 -13.68 7.64
C MET A 123 1.33 -14.28 6.40
N LEU A 124 0.59 -14.99 5.56
CA LEU A 124 1.11 -15.62 4.34
C LEU A 124 1.64 -14.58 3.34
N LEU A 125 1.05 -13.37 3.33
CA LEU A 125 1.43 -12.30 2.40
C LEU A 125 2.78 -11.65 2.74
N SER A 126 3.28 -11.85 3.95
CA SER A 126 4.58 -11.32 4.41
C SER A 126 5.71 -12.34 4.36
N LEU A 127 5.44 -13.57 3.97
CA LEU A 127 6.49 -14.58 3.80
C LEU A 127 7.40 -14.19 2.63
N PRO A 128 8.74 -14.34 2.79
CA PRO A 128 9.67 -14.09 1.69
C PRO A 128 9.31 -14.94 0.47
N TYR A 129 9.42 -14.34 -0.71
CA TYR A 129 9.19 -15.00 -2.00
C TYR A 129 7.78 -15.55 -2.24
N THR A 130 6.78 -15.11 -1.49
CA THR A 130 5.37 -15.48 -1.72
C THR A 130 4.92 -15.10 -3.12
N PHE A 131 5.31 -13.91 -3.59
CA PHE A 131 5.02 -13.45 -4.95
C PHE A 131 6.32 -13.42 -5.77
N VAL A 132 6.29 -14.07 -6.93
CA VAL A 132 7.45 -14.15 -7.84
C VAL A 132 7.49 -13.01 -8.84
N SER A 133 6.38 -12.29 -9.01
CA SER A 133 6.24 -11.14 -9.91
C SER A 133 5.08 -10.24 -9.48
N ARG A 134 5.02 -9.04 -10.04
CA ARG A 134 3.86 -8.13 -9.87
C ARG A 134 2.58 -8.74 -10.42
N GLU A 135 2.65 -9.37 -11.57
CA GLU A 135 1.50 -10.07 -12.17
C GLU A 135 0.95 -11.16 -11.24
N HIS A 136 1.82 -11.94 -10.60
CA HIS A 136 1.41 -12.94 -9.61
C HIS A 136 0.68 -12.30 -8.42
N PHE A 137 1.17 -11.16 -7.93
CA PHE A 137 0.49 -10.41 -6.87
C PHE A 137 -0.90 -9.93 -7.31
N TRP A 138 -1.02 -9.32 -8.49
CA TRP A 138 -2.29 -8.79 -8.95
C TRP A 138 -3.30 -9.89 -9.28
N ASN A 139 -2.85 -11.05 -9.81
CA ASN A 139 -3.70 -12.22 -9.96
C ASN A 139 -4.25 -12.72 -8.62
N PHE A 140 -3.47 -12.63 -7.55
CA PHE A 140 -3.97 -12.89 -6.20
C PHE A 140 -4.95 -11.79 -5.76
N ALA A 141 -4.55 -10.52 -5.85
CA ALA A 141 -5.33 -9.38 -5.35
C ALA A 141 -6.74 -9.28 -5.97
N ASP A 142 -6.88 -9.70 -7.23
CA ASP A 142 -8.15 -9.73 -7.97
C ASP A 142 -8.93 -11.05 -7.81
N SER A 143 -8.44 -11.99 -7.01
CA SER A 143 -9.03 -13.30 -6.84
C SER A 143 -10.05 -13.37 -5.69
N ASP A 144 -10.92 -14.40 -5.74
CA ASP A 144 -11.82 -14.72 -4.63
C ASP A 144 -11.04 -15.05 -3.34
N LEU A 145 -9.83 -15.62 -3.47
CA LEU A 145 -8.96 -15.91 -2.33
C LEU A 145 -8.54 -14.62 -1.59
N ALA A 146 -8.24 -13.55 -2.33
CA ALA A 146 -7.93 -12.26 -1.72
C ALA A 146 -9.13 -11.70 -0.94
N GLN A 147 -10.35 -11.91 -1.43
CA GLN A 147 -11.57 -11.51 -0.73
C GLN A 147 -11.74 -12.27 0.58
N GLU A 148 -11.40 -13.56 0.63
CA GLU A 148 -11.41 -14.34 1.88
C GLU A 148 -10.43 -13.74 2.91
N PHE A 149 -9.22 -13.34 2.48
CA PHE A 149 -8.23 -12.73 3.36
C PHE A 149 -8.68 -11.35 3.87
N LEU A 150 -9.29 -10.54 3.00
CA LEU A 150 -9.81 -9.22 3.35
C LEU A 150 -10.98 -9.28 4.34
N MET A 151 -11.79 -10.33 4.25
CA MET A 151 -12.98 -10.51 5.11
C MET A 151 -12.68 -11.22 6.42
N GLU A 152 -11.59 -11.98 6.51
CA GLU A 152 -11.26 -12.80 7.67
C GLU A 152 -11.26 -12.04 9.01
N PRO A 153 -10.66 -10.84 9.16
CA PRO A 153 -10.72 -10.10 10.41
C PRO A 153 -12.15 -9.82 10.87
N HIS A 154 -13.02 -9.46 9.95
CA HIS A 154 -14.42 -9.20 10.23
C HIS A 154 -15.16 -10.48 10.66
N GLU A 155 -14.96 -11.58 9.94
CA GLU A 155 -15.58 -12.88 10.23
C GLU A 155 -15.13 -13.42 11.58
N ASN A 156 -13.88 -13.14 11.98
CA ASN A 156 -13.35 -13.49 13.30
C ASN A 156 -13.74 -12.50 14.40
N GLY A 157 -14.64 -11.56 14.11
CA GLY A 157 -15.27 -10.69 15.10
C GLY A 157 -14.49 -9.44 15.47
N SER A 158 -13.42 -9.09 14.74
CA SER A 158 -12.67 -7.84 15.00
C SER A 158 -13.45 -6.57 14.63
N GLY A 159 -14.39 -6.66 13.68
CA GLY A 159 -15.10 -5.51 13.14
C GLY A 159 -14.36 -4.78 12.01
N VAL A 160 -13.10 -5.11 11.76
CA VAL A 160 -12.34 -4.58 10.62
C VAL A 160 -12.69 -5.34 9.35
N ARG A 161 -12.88 -4.63 8.26
CA ARG A 161 -13.15 -5.21 6.94
C ARG A 161 -12.15 -4.66 5.94
N GLY A 162 -11.43 -5.54 5.24
CA GLY A 162 -10.58 -5.16 4.11
C GLY A 162 -11.42 -4.77 2.90
N LEU A 163 -10.98 -3.75 2.18
CA LEU A 163 -11.62 -3.29 0.96
C LEU A 163 -10.91 -3.84 -0.28
N PHE A 164 -9.61 -3.64 -0.38
CA PHE A 164 -8.77 -4.09 -1.49
C PHE A 164 -7.30 -4.03 -1.10
N TYR A 165 -6.45 -4.59 -1.95
CA TYR A 165 -5.00 -4.55 -1.82
C TYR A 165 -4.38 -3.51 -2.74
N GLY A 166 -3.26 -2.93 -2.30
CA GLY A 166 -2.31 -2.18 -3.11
C GLY A 166 -0.92 -2.76 -2.94
N GLU A 167 0.03 -2.38 -3.79
CA GLU A 167 1.42 -2.83 -3.69
C GLU A 167 2.39 -1.66 -3.51
N GLU A 168 3.50 -1.93 -2.84
CA GLU A 168 4.63 -1.00 -2.68
C GLU A 168 5.85 -1.39 -3.51
N GLY A 169 5.77 -2.51 -4.23
CA GLY A 169 6.88 -3.09 -4.97
C GLY A 169 7.71 -4.08 -4.14
N PHE A 170 8.88 -4.43 -4.66
CA PHE A 170 9.79 -5.37 -4.01
C PHE A 170 10.57 -4.73 -2.88
N ARG A 171 10.87 -5.53 -1.84
CA ARG A 171 11.77 -5.13 -0.76
C ARG A 171 13.20 -5.47 -1.10
N HIS A 172 14.10 -4.56 -0.79
CA HIS A 172 15.53 -4.69 -1.01
C HIS A 172 16.30 -4.39 0.27
N PHE A 173 17.49 -5.00 0.41
CA PHE A 173 18.39 -4.67 1.48
C PHE A 173 19.28 -3.48 1.07
N PHE A 174 19.41 -2.51 1.98
CA PHE A 174 20.34 -1.40 1.85
C PHE A 174 21.28 -1.47 3.04
N THR A 175 22.59 -1.60 2.81
CA THR A 175 23.59 -1.75 3.86
C THR A 175 24.65 -0.68 3.74
N VAL A 176 25.22 -0.25 4.87
CA VAL A 176 26.38 0.65 4.91
C VAL A 176 27.71 -0.11 4.84
N SER A 177 27.69 -1.41 5.17
CA SER A 177 28.82 -2.33 5.05
C SER A 177 28.64 -3.21 3.83
N GLU A 178 29.75 -3.65 3.24
CA GLU A 178 29.71 -4.67 2.19
C GLU A 178 29.19 -5.99 2.76
N ILE A 179 28.24 -6.60 2.07
CA ILE A 179 27.65 -7.89 2.40
C ILE A 179 28.10 -8.88 1.33
N ALA A 180 28.82 -9.92 1.73
CA ALA A 180 29.33 -10.96 0.85
C ALA A 180 28.43 -12.20 0.82
N GLY A 181 27.67 -12.46 1.90
CA GLY A 181 26.80 -13.63 2.00
C GLY A 181 25.74 -13.48 3.09
N LEU A 182 24.92 -14.52 3.26
CA LEU A 182 23.85 -14.54 4.26
C LEU A 182 24.38 -14.47 5.70
N GLU A 183 25.59 -14.90 5.92
CA GLU A 183 26.28 -14.85 7.21
C GLU A 183 26.59 -13.43 7.70
N ASP A 184 26.49 -12.44 6.82
CA ASP A 184 26.73 -11.03 7.13
C ASP A 184 25.43 -10.27 7.44
N LEU A 185 24.27 -10.94 7.32
CA LEU A 185 22.94 -10.42 7.64
C LEU A 185 22.52 -10.86 9.04
#